data_293ed4ae7f2c70237d3e67d7049ffd4b
#
_entry.id   293ed4ae7f2c70237d3e67d7049ffd4b
#
_cell.length_a   1.000
_cell.length_b   1.000
_cell.length_c   1.000
_cell.angle_alpha   90.00
_cell.angle_beta   90.00
_cell.angle_gamma   90.00
#
_symmetry.space_group_name_H-M   'P 1'
#
loop_
_entity.id
_entity.type
_entity.pdbx_description
1 polymer ?
#
loop_
_entity_poly.entity_id
_entity_poly.type
_entity_poly.pdbx_seq_one_letter_code
_entity_poly.pdbx_strand_id
1 'polypeptide(L)'
;MTKELLRFKQETDKLFFDSLREEREKLEKENKILTPAALALQAEVEKAQNEEERKEIFQKMRQLDDDGKAYTEDYKVLEKKSQEVNGKYKNYEKEYIRSNPTIGGLYLLKQQIRRMHDTEEASDIMHIYKTGYAGKFADNPMTDYMKLWIASREIKLGGKYIDFTAPDAEGLPHTLSKEIEGKVALIDLWASWCGPCRRSSISMIPVYEAYKDKGFTVVGVARERQADDMKKAVAKDKYPWLNLIELNDAGKIWEKYGIGNAGGGTFLVDKEGKILLIQPTAEEVKACLDKLLQ
;
A
#
# COMPACT_ATOMS: atom_id res chain seq x y z
N MET A 1 -13.77 -15.35 -14.69
CA MET A 1 -12.86 -16.36 -14.09
C MET A 1 -12.64 -17.45 -15.12
N THR A 2 -11.39 -17.84 -15.42
CA THR A 2 -11.11 -18.90 -16.40
C THR A 2 -11.53 -20.28 -15.86
N LYS A 3 -11.78 -21.26 -16.76
CA LYS A 3 -12.08 -22.65 -16.35
C LYS A 3 -10.99 -23.23 -15.46
N GLU A 4 -9.73 -22.89 -15.74
CA GLU A 4 -8.55 -23.28 -14.95
C GLU A 4 -8.64 -22.77 -13.50
N LEU A 5 -8.92 -21.48 -13.30
CA LEU A 5 -9.04 -20.89 -11.97
C LEU A 5 -10.23 -21.45 -11.19
N LEU A 6 -11.32 -21.75 -11.87
CA LEU A 6 -12.47 -22.38 -11.24
C LEU A 6 -12.12 -23.79 -10.72
N ARG A 7 -11.43 -24.57 -11.56
CA ARG A 7 -10.97 -25.91 -11.17
C ARG A 7 -9.98 -25.85 -10.00
N PHE A 8 -8.97 -24.98 -10.09
CA PHE A 8 -8.00 -24.77 -9.01
C PHE A 8 -8.71 -24.43 -7.69
N LYS A 9 -9.69 -23.49 -7.72
CA LYS A 9 -10.46 -23.13 -6.53
C LYS A 9 -11.23 -24.32 -5.96
N GLN A 10 -11.93 -25.08 -6.78
CA GLN A 10 -12.69 -26.26 -6.33
C GLN A 10 -11.79 -27.32 -5.69
N GLU A 11 -10.63 -27.58 -6.29
CA GLU A 11 -9.64 -28.55 -5.77
C GLU A 11 -9.08 -28.07 -4.42
N THR A 12 -8.71 -26.80 -4.31
CA THR A 12 -8.15 -26.25 -3.06
C THR A 12 -9.19 -26.08 -1.96
N ASP A 13 -10.43 -25.70 -2.27
CA ASP A 13 -11.52 -25.65 -1.29
C ASP A 13 -11.71 -27.02 -0.66
N LYS A 14 -11.82 -28.08 -1.49
CA LYS A 14 -11.96 -29.46 -1.01
C LYS A 14 -10.75 -29.95 -0.23
N LEU A 15 -9.54 -29.62 -0.67
CA LEU A 15 -8.32 -30.15 -0.08
C LEU A 15 -7.97 -29.46 1.26
N PHE A 16 -8.26 -28.17 1.39
CA PHE A 16 -7.78 -27.36 2.50
C PHE A 16 -8.89 -26.80 3.38
N PHE A 17 -10.03 -26.40 2.85
CA PHE A 17 -10.98 -25.52 3.54
C PHE A 17 -12.32 -26.15 3.92
N ASP A 18 -12.80 -27.17 3.20
CA ASP A 18 -14.12 -27.74 3.47
C ASP A 18 -14.25 -28.26 4.91
N SER A 19 -13.27 -29.03 5.39
CA SER A 19 -13.28 -29.53 6.78
C SER A 19 -13.26 -28.42 7.83
N LEU A 20 -12.49 -27.32 7.58
CA LEU A 20 -12.45 -26.17 8.49
C LEU A 20 -13.80 -25.44 8.51
N ARG A 21 -14.44 -25.36 7.36
CA ARG A 21 -15.77 -24.73 7.22
C ARG A 21 -16.82 -25.51 7.98
N GLU A 22 -16.84 -26.84 7.82
CA GLU A 22 -17.76 -27.73 8.55
C GLU A 22 -17.57 -27.64 10.06
N GLU A 23 -16.30 -27.67 10.54
CA GLU A 23 -15.98 -27.52 11.98
C GLU A 23 -16.44 -26.16 12.50
N ARG A 24 -16.22 -25.08 11.75
CA ARG A 24 -16.68 -23.74 12.13
C ARG A 24 -18.19 -23.64 12.20
N GLU A 25 -18.90 -24.14 11.19
CA GLU A 25 -20.37 -24.17 11.16
C GLU A 25 -20.95 -24.95 12.33
N LYS A 26 -20.27 -26.04 12.75
CA LYS A 26 -20.65 -26.79 13.94
C LYS A 26 -20.52 -25.95 15.21
N LEU A 27 -19.37 -25.26 15.40
CA LEU A 27 -19.17 -24.39 16.55
C LEU A 27 -20.15 -23.21 16.57
N GLU A 28 -20.50 -22.64 15.41
CA GLU A 28 -21.51 -21.59 15.27
C GLU A 28 -22.89 -22.10 15.74
N LYS A 29 -23.33 -23.26 15.27
CA LYS A 29 -24.62 -23.89 15.66
C LYS A 29 -24.67 -24.22 17.15
N GLU A 30 -23.52 -24.58 17.75
CA GLU A 30 -23.42 -24.91 19.17
C GLU A 30 -23.15 -23.67 20.04
N ASN A 31 -23.10 -22.45 19.49
CA ASN A 31 -22.72 -21.20 20.18
C ASN A 31 -21.36 -21.30 20.92
N LYS A 32 -20.41 -21.98 20.32
CA LYS A 32 -19.07 -22.25 20.89
C LYS A 32 -17.95 -21.42 20.25
N ILE A 33 -18.25 -20.32 19.59
CA ILE A 33 -17.24 -19.41 19.06
C ILE A 33 -16.82 -18.40 20.14
N LEU A 34 -17.78 -17.64 20.63
CA LEU A 34 -17.54 -16.61 21.62
C LEU A 34 -17.77 -17.12 23.03
N THR A 35 -17.02 -16.60 23.98
CA THR A 35 -17.29 -16.86 25.40
C THR A 35 -18.59 -16.17 25.87
N PRO A 36 -19.20 -16.59 26.96
CA PRO A 36 -20.39 -15.92 27.51
C PRO A 36 -20.16 -14.42 27.77
N ALA A 37 -18.94 -14.03 28.16
CA ALA A 37 -18.59 -12.63 28.39
C ALA A 37 -18.59 -11.82 27.06
N ALA A 38 -18.06 -12.38 26.00
CA ALA A 38 -18.05 -11.73 24.67
C ALA A 38 -19.47 -11.65 24.09
N LEU A 39 -20.29 -12.69 24.24
CA LEU A 39 -21.69 -12.68 23.83
C LEU A 39 -22.52 -11.64 24.58
N ALA A 40 -22.28 -11.47 25.89
CA ALA A 40 -22.93 -10.42 26.67
C ALA A 40 -22.60 -9.02 26.13
N LEU A 41 -21.33 -8.74 25.87
CA LEU A 41 -20.90 -7.46 25.27
C LEU A 41 -21.49 -7.25 23.87
N GLN A 42 -21.58 -8.30 23.05
CA GLN A 42 -22.22 -8.21 21.73
C GLN A 42 -23.70 -7.83 21.85
N ALA A 43 -24.43 -8.41 22.80
CA ALA A 43 -25.81 -8.05 23.08
C ALA A 43 -25.97 -6.63 23.64
N GLU A 44 -24.98 -6.11 24.36
CA GLU A 44 -24.96 -4.71 24.80
C GLU A 44 -24.78 -3.73 23.63
N VAL A 45 -23.99 -4.06 22.61
CA VAL A 45 -23.84 -3.23 21.39
C VAL A 45 -25.18 -3.02 20.69
N GLU A 46 -26.02 -4.06 20.61
CA GLU A 46 -27.34 -3.97 19.99
C GLU A 46 -28.32 -3.08 20.77
N LYS A 47 -28.09 -2.91 22.07
CA LYS A 47 -28.95 -2.11 22.97
C LYS A 47 -28.44 -0.68 23.15
N ALA A 48 -27.21 -0.39 22.75
CA ALA A 48 -26.59 0.91 22.91
C ALA A 48 -27.34 2.02 22.16
N GLN A 49 -27.65 3.10 22.85
CA GLN A 49 -28.50 4.18 22.38
C GLN A 49 -27.73 5.30 21.65
N ASN A 50 -26.41 5.39 21.89
CA ASN A 50 -25.56 6.43 21.30
C ASN A 50 -24.16 5.92 20.96
N GLU A 51 -23.36 6.74 20.24
CA GLU A 51 -22.01 6.38 19.80
C GLU A 51 -21.00 6.25 20.98
N GLU A 52 -21.21 6.95 22.06
CA GLU A 52 -20.30 6.96 23.19
C GLU A 52 -20.41 5.63 23.97
N GLU A 53 -21.61 5.18 24.23
CA GLU A 53 -21.87 3.83 24.77
C GLU A 53 -21.29 2.72 23.89
N ARG A 54 -21.47 2.81 22.57
CA ARG A 54 -20.87 1.86 21.63
C ARG A 54 -19.35 1.83 21.71
N LYS A 55 -18.70 3.00 21.80
CA LYS A 55 -17.23 3.08 21.93
C LYS A 55 -16.73 2.41 23.20
N GLU A 56 -17.40 2.63 24.33
CA GLU A 56 -17.04 1.97 25.60
C GLU A 56 -17.17 0.44 25.50
N ILE A 57 -18.26 -0.05 24.91
CA ILE A 57 -18.45 -1.49 24.72
C ILE A 57 -17.38 -2.07 23.80
N PHE A 58 -17.05 -1.40 22.69
CA PHE A 58 -15.98 -1.84 21.79
C PHE A 58 -14.59 -1.81 22.46
N GLN A 59 -14.35 -0.90 23.40
CA GLN A 59 -13.12 -0.93 24.20
C GLN A 59 -13.07 -2.17 25.11
N LYS A 60 -14.17 -2.49 25.79
CA LYS A 60 -14.29 -3.71 26.60
C LYS A 60 -14.12 -4.98 25.76
N MET A 61 -14.70 -5.02 24.57
CA MET A 61 -14.52 -6.15 23.63
C MET A 61 -13.07 -6.31 23.20
N ARG A 62 -12.37 -5.21 22.88
CA ARG A 62 -10.94 -5.24 22.55
C ARG A 62 -10.11 -5.74 23.75
N GLN A 63 -10.37 -5.24 24.94
CA GLN A 63 -9.67 -5.70 26.12
C GLN A 63 -9.88 -7.21 26.37
N LEU A 64 -11.10 -7.70 26.15
CA LEU A 64 -11.41 -9.12 26.28
C LEU A 64 -10.67 -9.97 25.24
N ASP A 65 -10.49 -9.45 24.03
CA ASP A 65 -9.71 -10.08 22.96
C ASP A 65 -8.20 -10.06 23.26
N ASP A 66 -7.66 -8.91 23.66
CA ASP A 66 -6.25 -8.74 24.05
C ASP A 66 -5.87 -9.66 25.23
N ASP A 67 -6.81 -9.87 26.18
CA ASP A 67 -6.67 -10.83 27.28
C ASP A 67 -6.80 -12.30 26.84
N GLY A 68 -7.11 -12.56 25.56
CA GLY A 68 -7.36 -13.90 25.03
C GLY A 68 -8.63 -14.58 25.58
N LYS A 69 -9.59 -13.79 26.10
CA LYS A 69 -10.83 -14.28 26.74
C LYS A 69 -12.08 -14.09 25.88
N ALA A 70 -11.95 -13.55 24.68
CA ALA A 70 -13.09 -13.33 23.77
C ALA A 70 -13.62 -14.65 23.18
N TYR A 71 -12.73 -15.58 22.88
CA TYR A 71 -13.06 -16.82 22.18
C TYR A 71 -12.96 -18.05 23.10
N THR A 72 -13.79 -19.05 22.81
CA THR A 72 -13.75 -20.35 23.50
C THR A 72 -12.49 -21.13 23.17
N GLU A 73 -12.12 -22.12 24.00
CA GLU A 73 -10.97 -22.99 23.70
C GLU A 73 -11.20 -23.82 22.44
N ASP A 74 -12.43 -24.29 22.18
CA ASP A 74 -12.78 -25.02 20.96
C ASP A 74 -12.49 -24.17 19.71
N TYR A 75 -12.85 -22.89 19.74
CA TYR A 75 -12.58 -21.97 18.62
C TYR A 75 -11.09 -21.63 18.46
N LYS A 76 -10.36 -21.46 19.55
CA LYS A 76 -8.90 -21.25 19.49
C LYS A 76 -8.17 -22.44 18.87
N VAL A 77 -8.60 -23.66 19.16
CA VAL A 77 -8.08 -24.88 18.52
C VAL A 77 -8.35 -24.86 17.01
N LEU A 78 -9.56 -24.51 16.61
CA LEU A 78 -9.93 -24.39 15.18
C LEU A 78 -9.12 -23.29 14.50
N GLU A 79 -8.92 -22.15 15.16
CA GLU A 79 -8.14 -21.03 14.61
C GLU A 79 -6.67 -21.43 14.39
N LYS A 80 -6.06 -22.10 15.36
CA LYS A 80 -4.70 -22.66 15.20
C LYS A 80 -4.62 -23.63 14.03
N LYS A 81 -5.58 -24.54 13.92
CA LYS A 81 -5.69 -25.48 12.78
C LYS A 81 -5.85 -24.71 11.45
N SER A 82 -6.65 -23.65 11.44
CA SER A 82 -6.84 -22.78 10.27
C SER A 82 -5.52 -22.09 9.85
N GLN A 83 -4.74 -21.60 10.79
CA GLN A 83 -3.42 -21.00 10.51
C GLN A 83 -2.45 -22.02 9.88
N GLU A 84 -2.40 -23.23 10.42
CA GLU A 84 -1.57 -24.32 9.85
C GLU A 84 -2.02 -24.71 8.43
N VAL A 85 -3.32 -24.84 8.21
CA VAL A 85 -3.91 -25.12 6.89
C VAL A 85 -3.64 -24.00 5.91
N ASN A 86 -3.78 -22.73 6.32
CA ASN A 86 -3.46 -21.57 5.50
C ASN A 86 -1.97 -21.55 5.10
N GLY A 87 -1.07 -21.92 5.98
CA GLY A 87 0.36 -22.07 5.68
C GLY A 87 0.61 -23.13 4.60
N LYS A 88 -0.03 -24.29 4.72
CA LYS A 88 0.04 -25.38 3.70
C LYS A 88 -0.55 -24.93 2.35
N TYR A 89 -1.70 -24.26 2.39
CA TYR A 89 -2.33 -23.70 1.18
C TYR A 89 -1.44 -22.69 0.46
N LYS A 90 -0.83 -21.76 1.19
CA LYS A 90 0.09 -20.76 0.61
C LYS A 90 1.25 -21.44 -0.14
N ASN A 91 1.84 -22.48 0.45
CA ASN A 91 2.90 -23.24 -0.20
C ASN A 91 2.39 -23.97 -1.44
N TYR A 92 1.23 -24.61 -1.35
CA TYR A 92 0.59 -25.29 -2.48
C TYR A 92 0.28 -24.32 -3.63
N GLU A 93 -0.32 -23.16 -3.34
CA GLU A 93 -0.62 -22.11 -4.33
C GLU A 93 0.67 -21.63 -5.01
N LYS A 94 1.74 -21.40 -4.24
CA LYS A 94 3.04 -20.98 -4.76
C LYS A 94 3.65 -22.03 -5.70
N GLU A 95 3.66 -23.30 -5.33
CA GLU A 95 4.14 -24.37 -6.19
C GLU A 95 3.27 -24.57 -7.44
N TYR A 96 1.96 -24.43 -7.31
CA TYR A 96 1.06 -24.44 -8.47
C TYR A 96 1.39 -23.31 -9.45
N ILE A 97 1.59 -22.09 -8.96
CA ILE A 97 1.97 -20.92 -9.77
C ILE A 97 3.31 -21.20 -10.47
N ARG A 98 4.31 -21.71 -9.75
CA ARG A 98 5.63 -22.00 -10.30
C ARG A 98 5.57 -23.04 -11.42
N SER A 99 4.76 -24.07 -11.25
CA SER A 99 4.65 -25.20 -12.18
C SER A 99 3.70 -24.95 -13.36
N ASN A 100 2.82 -23.95 -13.25
CA ASN A 100 1.78 -23.67 -14.25
C ASN A 100 1.84 -22.20 -14.73
N PRO A 101 2.81 -21.84 -15.59
CA PRO A 101 2.91 -20.50 -16.14
C PRO A 101 1.83 -20.25 -17.20
N THR A 102 0.61 -20.08 -16.74
CA THR A 102 -0.63 -19.83 -17.49
C THR A 102 -1.20 -18.47 -17.12
N ILE A 103 -2.25 -18.01 -17.82
CA ILE A 103 -3.01 -16.81 -17.45
C ILE A 103 -3.63 -16.97 -16.05
N GLY A 104 -4.07 -18.18 -15.69
CA GLY A 104 -4.57 -18.49 -14.36
C GLY A 104 -3.47 -18.34 -13.29
N GLY A 105 -2.30 -18.89 -13.56
CA GLY A 105 -1.13 -18.74 -12.69
C GLY A 105 -0.69 -17.27 -12.53
N LEU A 106 -0.69 -16.49 -13.61
CA LEU A 106 -0.41 -15.04 -13.56
C LEU A 106 -1.43 -14.27 -12.70
N TYR A 107 -2.71 -14.63 -12.79
CA TYR A 107 -3.75 -14.05 -11.95
C TYR A 107 -3.52 -14.37 -10.47
N LEU A 108 -3.22 -15.63 -10.13
CA LEU A 108 -2.92 -16.03 -8.75
C LEU A 108 -1.68 -15.30 -8.22
N LEU A 109 -0.62 -15.20 -9.03
CA LEU A 109 0.59 -14.46 -8.70
C LEU A 109 0.28 -13.00 -8.35
N LYS A 110 -0.55 -12.33 -9.17
CA LYS A 110 -1.02 -10.97 -8.87
C LYS A 110 -1.81 -10.89 -7.56
N GLN A 111 -2.63 -11.90 -7.24
CA GLN A 111 -3.38 -11.93 -5.98
C GLN A 111 -2.46 -12.13 -4.77
N GLN A 112 -1.42 -12.93 -4.87
CA GLN A 112 -0.43 -13.08 -3.80
C GLN A 112 0.23 -11.75 -3.46
N ILE A 113 0.68 -10.99 -4.45
CA ILE A 113 1.29 -9.67 -4.27
C ILE A 113 0.40 -8.73 -3.47
N ARG A 114 -0.90 -8.73 -3.73
CA ARG A 114 -1.86 -7.86 -3.04
C ARG A 114 -2.04 -8.19 -1.55
N ARG A 115 -1.69 -9.41 -1.15
CA ARG A 115 -1.80 -9.90 0.24
C ARG A 115 -0.48 -9.85 0.99
N MET A 116 0.59 -9.48 0.30
CA MET A 116 1.95 -9.60 0.81
C MET A 116 2.38 -8.35 1.58
N HIS A 117 2.93 -8.57 2.76
CA HIS A 117 3.50 -7.54 3.63
C HIS A 117 5.01 -7.73 3.82
N ASP A 118 5.58 -8.91 3.48
CA ASP A 118 6.96 -9.29 3.75
C ASP A 118 7.89 -9.08 2.55
N THR A 119 9.14 -8.70 2.83
CA THR A 119 10.20 -8.46 1.82
C THR A 119 10.83 -9.76 1.32
N GLU A 120 10.95 -10.80 2.15
CA GLU A 120 11.56 -12.09 1.78
C GLU A 120 10.65 -12.87 0.81
N GLU A 121 9.35 -12.92 1.12
CA GLU A 121 8.33 -13.50 0.24
C GLU A 121 8.27 -12.76 -1.11
N ALA A 122 8.53 -11.44 -1.11
CA ALA A 122 8.56 -10.61 -2.32
C ALA A 122 9.68 -11.03 -3.29
N SER A 123 10.86 -11.40 -2.80
CA SER A 123 11.99 -11.85 -3.63
C SER A 123 11.65 -13.12 -4.40
N ASP A 124 11.01 -14.07 -3.73
CA ASP A 124 10.61 -15.35 -4.32
C ASP A 124 9.57 -15.15 -5.44
N ILE A 125 8.57 -14.31 -5.19
CA ILE A 125 7.53 -13.93 -6.17
C ILE A 125 8.13 -13.21 -7.38
N MET A 126 9.06 -12.30 -7.17
CA MET A 126 9.77 -11.63 -8.28
C MET A 126 10.54 -12.63 -9.13
N HIS A 127 11.18 -13.60 -8.51
CA HIS A 127 11.89 -14.66 -9.20
C HIS A 127 10.93 -15.51 -10.05
N ILE A 128 9.83 -16.00 -9.47
CA ILE A 128 8.79 -16.76 -10.18
C ILE A 128 8.26 -15.97 -11.39
N TYR A 129 7.95 -14.68 -11.19
CA TYR A 129 7.48 -13.83 -12.27
C TYR A 129 8.51 -13.68 -13.40
N LYS A 130 9.75 -13.32 -13.07
CA LYS A 130 10.81 -13.07 -14.05
C LYS A 130 11.13 -14.31 -14.89
N THR A 131 11.15 -15.49 -14.25
CA THR A 131 11.54 -16.74 -14.91
C THR A 131 10.41 -17.43 -15.67
N GLY A 132 9.17 -17.35 -15.18
CA GLY A 132 8.04 -18.10 -15.73
C GLY A 132 7.04 -17.28 -16.55
N TYR A 133 6.87 -15.98 -16.26
CA TYR A 133 5.73 -15.22 -16.74
C TYR A 133 6.08 -14.00 -17.60
N ALA A 134 7.15 -13.28 -17.27
CA ALA A 134 7.46 -11.97 -17.85
C ALA A 134 7.56 -12.00 -19.38
N GLY A 135 8.27 -12.99 -19.94
CA GLY A 135 8.40 -13.14 -21.39
C GLY A 135 7.17 -13.72 -22.06
N LYS A 136 6.46 -14.64 -21.37
CA LYS A 136 5.31 -15.35 -21.93
C LYS A 136 4.05 -14.48 -22.05
N PHE A 137 3.89 -13.50 -21.17
CA PHE A 137 2.71 -12.65 -21.10
C PHE A 137 3.05 -11.16 -21.15
N ALA A 138 4.05 -10.78 -21.96
CA ALA A 138 4.62 -9.43 -22.01
C ALA A 138 3.56 -8.34 -22.26
N ASP A 139 2.55 -8.62 -23.07
CA ASP A 139 1.50 -7.67 -23.48
C ASP A 139 0.21 -7.80 -22.63
N ASN A 140 0.24 -8.57 -21.55
CA ASN A 140 -0.93 -8.73 -20.71
C ASN A 140 -1.00 -7.62 -19.64
N PRO A 141 -2.17 -6.97 -19.40
CA PRO A 141 -2.30 -5.92 -18.38
C PRO A 141 -1.91 -6.34 -16.96
N MET A 142 -2.01 -7.63 -16.62
CA MET A 142 -1.53 -8.14 -15.34
C MET A 142 -0.01 -8.08 -15.23
N THR A 143 0.70 -8.21 -16.37
CA THR A 143 2.15 -8.06 -16.45
C THR A 143 2.57 -6.62 -16.17
N ASP A 144 1.83 -5.63 -16.63
CA ASP A 144 2.11 -4.22 -16.31
C ASP A 144 1.97 -3.94 -14.82
N TYR A 145 0.95 -4.51 -14.17
CA TYR A 145 0.83 -4.46 -12.71
C TYR A 145 2.03 -5.09 -12.00
N MET A 146 2.50 -6.25 -12.48
CA MET A 146 3.69 -6.91 -11.93
C MET A 146 4.95 -6.06 -12.09
N LYS A 147 5.15 -5.45 -13.27
CA LYS A 147 6.26 -4.54 -13.54
C LYS A 147 6.25 -3.34 -12.60
N LEU A 148 5.09 -2.71 -12.41
CA LEU A 148 4.92 -1.58 -11.48
C LEU A 148 5.22 -1.98 -10.04
N TRP A 149 4.69 -3.11 -9.60
CA TRP A 149 4.95 -3.60 -8.26
C TRP A 149 6.45 -3.91 -8.03
N ILE A 150 7.12 -4.52 -9.00
CA ILE A 150 8.57 -4.77 -8.93
C ILE A 150 9.33 -3.44 -8.88
N ALA A 151 8.98 -2.48 -9.74
CA ALA A 151 9.61 -1.17 -9.75
C ALA A 151 9.45 -0.44 -8.42
N SER A 152 8.26 -0.51 -7.80
CA SER A 152 8.01 0.11 -6.50
C SER A 152 8.90 -0.44 -5.37
N ARG A 153 9.42 -1.66 -5.49
CA ARG A 153 10.35 -2.25 -4.52
C ARG A 153 11.78 -1.73 -4.63
N GLU A 154 12.11 -1.04 -5.71
CA GLU A 154 13.38 -0.33 -5.86
C GLU A 154 13.36 1.06 -5.17
N ILE A 155 12.19 1.55 -4.79
CA ILE A 155 12.01 2.77 -3.98
C ILE A 155 12.38 2.46 -2.53
N LYS A 156 13.67 2.60 -2.23
CA LYS A 156 14.27 2.32 -0.92
C LYS A 156 15.43 3.27 -0.66
N LEU A 157 15.83 3.41 0.59
CA LEU A 157 17.01 4.21 0.95
C LEU A 157 18.23 3.74 0.15
N GLY A 158 18.92 4.67 -0.47
CA GLY A 158 20.07 4.40 -1.33
C GLY A 158 19.73 3.92 -2.74
N GLY A 159 18.46 3.61 -3.04
CA GLY A 159 17.97 3.35 -4.39
C GLY A 159 17.81 4.63 -5.20
N LYS A 160 17.43 4.50 -6.47
CA LYS A 160 17.11 5.67 -7.32
C LYS A 160 15.61 5.92 -7.36
N TYR A 161 15.24 7.20 -7.55
CA TYR A 161 13.86 7.56 -7.85
C TYR A 161 13.44 7.01 -9.22
N ILE A 162 12.12 6.90 -9.44
CA ILE A 162 11.56 6.50 -10.73
C ILE A 162 11.14 7.76 -11.47
N ASP A 163 11.70 7.95 -12.67
CA ASP A 163 11.35 9.09 -13.52
C ASP A 163 9.94 8.98 -14.10
N PHE A 164 9.31 10.12 -14.31
CA PHE A 164 7.98 10.22 -14.91
C PHE A 164 7.79 11.59 -15.56
N THR A 165 6.80 11.67 -16.45
CA THR A 165 6.31 12.92 -17.01
C THR A 165 4.86 13.13 -16.58
N ALA A 166 4.53 14.33 -16.11
CA ALA A 166 3.18 14.74 -15.75
C ALA A 166 2.97 16.21 -16.15
N PRO A 167 1.74 16.64 -16.47
CA PRO A 167 1.45 18.03 -16.77
C PRO A 167 1.40 18.89 -15.49
N ASP A 168 1.66 20.18 -15.64
CA ASP A 168 1.34 21.20 -14.64
C ASP A 168 -0.14 21.60 -14.66
N ALA A 169 -0.47 22.67 -13.94
CA ALA A 169 -1.83 23.21 -13.87
C ALA A 169 -2.34 23.78 -15.21
N GLU A 170 -1.46 24.18 -16.11
CA GLU A 170 -1.71 24.71 -17.44
C GLU A 170 -1.73 23.64 -18.51
N GLY A 171 -1.38 22.38 -18.17
CA GLY A 171 -1.32 21.25 -19.07
C GLY A 171 0.02 21.08 -19.79
N LEU A 172 1.05 21.84 -19.41
CA LEU A 172 2.39 21.70 -19.98
C LEU A 172 3.09 20.47 -19.37
N PRO A 173 3.70 19.59 -20.19
CA PRO A 173 4.36 18.40 -19.70
C PRO A 173 5.72 18.72 -19.07
N HIS A 174 5.97 18.23 -17.88
CA HIS A 174 7.22 18.31 -17.16
C HIS A 174 7.75 16.89 -16.88
N THR A 175 9.04 16.67 -17.11
CA THR A 175 9.71 15.41 -16.77
C THR A 175 10.50 15.62 -15.49
N LEU A 176 10.25 14.78 -14.46
CA LEU A 176 10.84 14.94 -13.13
C LEU A 176 12.37 15.08 -13.20
N SER A 177 13.05 14.24 -13.98
CA SER A 177 14.52 14.27 -14.11
C SER A 177 15.05 15.63 -14.59
N LYS A 178 14.29 16.36 -15.44
CA LYS A 178 14.68 17.69 -15.91
C LYS A 178 14.45 18.76 -14.86
N GLU A 179 13.39 18.64 -14.08
CA GLU A 179 13.05 19.64 -13.06
C GLU A 179 14.01 19.61 -11.85
N ILE A 180 14.58 18.44 -11.55
CA ILE A 180 15.48 18.22 -10.43
C ILE A 180 16.95 18.13 -10.82
N GLU A 181 17.30 18.29 -12.10
CA GLU A 181 18.67 18.14 -12.59
C GLU A 181 19.67 19.03 -11.81
N GLY A 182 20.71 18.40 -11.25
CA GLY A 182 21.76 19.09 -10.50
C GLY A 182 21.33 19.61 -9.11
N LYS A 183 20.12 19.31 -8.64
CA LYS A 183 19.59 19.77 -7.37
C LYS A 183 19.37 18.61 -6.39
N VAL A 184 19.44 18.90 -5.11
CA VAL A 184 18.82 18.06 -4.09
C VAL A 184 17.30 18.33 -4.17
N ALA A 185 16.48 17.28 -4.27
CA ALA A 185 15.05 17.47 -4.51
C ALA A 185 14.18 16.69 -3.55
N LEU A 186 13.05 17.27 -3.13
CA LEU A 186 11.96 16.57 -2.48
C LEU A 186 10.88 16.27 -3.51
N ILE A 187 10.62 15.00 -3.74
CA ILE A 187 9.48 14.52 -4.53
C ILE A 187 8.33 14.37 -3.55
N ASP A 188 7.27 15.17 -3.72
CA ASP A 188 6.10 15.21 -2.83
C ASP A 188 4.86 14.68 -3.57
N LEU A 189 4.51 13.42 -3.33
CA LEU A 189 3.31 12.79 -3.86
C LEU A 189 2.15 13.06 -2.90
N TRP A 190 1.27 13.96 -3.27
CA TRP A 190 0.20 14.48 -2.43
C TRP A 190 -1.17 14.48 -3.12
N ALA A 191 -2.22 14.89 -2.42
CA ALA A 191 -3.55 15.11 -3.00
C ALA A 191 -4.30 16.22 -2.24
N SER A 192 -5.21 16.92 -2.92
CA SER A 192 -6.02 17.99 -2.32
C SER A 192 -6.89 17.50 -1.17
N TRP A 193 -7.37 16.28 -1.24
CA TRP A 193 -8.18 15.60 -0.23
C TRP A 193 -7.35 14.98 0.92
N CYS A 194 -6.03 14.88 0.79
CA CYS A 194 -5.15 14.29 1.81
C CYS A 194 -4.73 15.35 2.84
N GLY A 195 -5.48 15.48 3.92
CA GLY A 195 -5.17 16.42 4.99
C GLY A 195 -3.78 16.27 5.61
N PRO A 196 -3.32 15.06 5.97
CA PRO A 196 -1.96 14.83 6.46
C PRO A 196 -0.88 15.25 5.45
N CYS A 197 -1.03 14.90 4.16
CA CYS A 197 -0.08 15.27 3.11
C CYS A 197 0.07 16.79 3.03
N ARG A 198 -1.05 17.51 2.96
CA ARG A 198 -1.06 18.97 2.90
C ARG A 198 -0.37 19.62 4.11
N ARG A 199 -0.56 19.08 5.31
CA ARG A 199 0.15 19.57 6.51
C ARG A 199 1.67 19.34 6.39
N SER A 200 2.09 18.19 5.88
CA SER A 200 3.50 17.90 5.61
C SER A 200 4.09 18.86 4.58
N SER A 201 3.41 19.07 3.45
CA SER A 201 3.85 20.01 2.41
C SER A 201 3.92 21.45 2.95
N ILE A 202 2.93 21.91 3.73
CA ILE A 202 2.96 23.24 4.35
C ILE A 202 4.17 23.40 5.28
N SER A 203 4.52 22.37 6.07
CA SER A 203 5.70 22.43 6.97
C SER A 203 7.02 22.52 6.21
N MET A 204 7.04 22.11 4.93
CA MET A 204 8.21 22.19 4.06
C MET A 204 8.47 23.59 3.47
N ILE A 205 7.48 24.47 3.46
CA ILE A 205 7.59 25.82 2.86
C ILE A 205 8.80 26.60 3.44
N PRO A 206 8.98 26.72 4.77
CA PRO A 206 10.13 27.43 5.32
C PRO A 206 11.47 26.81 4.91
N VAL A 207 11.54 25.48 4.78
CA VAL A 207 12.75 24.79 4.34
C VAL A 207 13.04 25.11 2.87
N TYR A 208 12.02 25.04 2.01
CA TYR A 208 12.17 25.40 0.60
C TYR A 208 12.68 26.84 0.43
N GLU A 209 12.06 27.80 1.11
CA GLU A 209 12.47 29.22 1.03
C GLU A 209 13.91 29.46 1.49
N ALA A 210 14.39 28.71 2.48
CA ALA A 210 15.75 28.83 2.99
C ALA A 210 16.85 28.23 2.08
N TYR A 211 16.47 27.24 1.20
CA TYR A 211 17.44 26.46 0.44
C TYR A 211 17.25 26.49 -1.08
N LYS A 212 16.16 27.06 -1.61
CA LYS A 212 15.89 27.10 -3.06
C LYS A 212 17.02 27.70 -3.88
N ASP A 213 17.65 28.76 -3.38
CA ASP A 213 18.77 29.45 -4.04
C ASP A 213 20.13 28.75 -3.80
N LYS A 214 20.16 27.71 -2.97
CA LYS A 214 21.35 26.91 -2.66
C LYS A 214 21.37 25.57 -3.39
N GLY A 215 20.41 25.31 -4.27
CA GLY A 215 20.33 24.06 -5.05
C GLY A 215 19.39 23.01 -4.47
N PHE A 216 18.38 23.42 -3.71
CA PHE A 216 17.25 22.59 -3.29
C PHE A 216 15.99 22.89 -4.10
N THR A 217 15.20 21.90 -4.40
CA THR A 217 13.88 22.08 -5.00
C THR A 217 12.85 21.10 -4.42
N VAL A 218 11.57 21.43 -4.60
CA VAL A 218 10.45 20.53 -4.35
C VAL A 218 9.66 20.38 -5.63
N VAL A 219 9.25 19.16 -5.98
CA VAL A 219 8.31 18.87 -7.06
C VAL A 219 7.11 18.14 -6.45
N GLY A 220 5.99 18.83 -6.36
CA GLY A 220 4.73 18.26 -5.95
C GLY A 220 4.06 17.50 -7.09
N VAL A 221 3.40 16.37 -6.80
CA VAL A 221 2.57 15.64 -7.78
C VAL A 221 1.24 15.32 -7.12
N ALA A 222 0.22 16.07 -7.53
CA ALA A 222 -1.12 15.92 -7.00
C ALA A 222 -1.88 14.80 -7.71
N ARG A 223 -2.36 13.80 -6.96
CA ARG A 223 -3.26 12.76 -7.46
C ARG A 223 -4.70 13.21 -7.34
N GLU A 224 -5.35 13.50 -8.48
CA GLU A 224 -6.65 14.13 -8.49
C GLU A 224 -7.62 13.49 -9.50
N ARG A 225 -8.91 13.75 -9.30
CA ARG A 225 -9.95 13.45 -10.28
C ARG A 225 -10.24 14.67 -11.17
N GLN A 226 -10.02 15.87 -10.67
CA GLN A 226 -10.25 17.12 -11.36
C GLN A 226 -9.07 18.08 -11.11
N ALA A 227 -8.59 18.75 -12.15
CA ALA A 227 -7.44 19.66 -12.05
C ALA A 227 -7.71 20.86 -11.13
N ASP A 228 -8.93 21.33 -11.07
CA ASP A 228 -9.33 22.46 -10.22
C ASP A 228 -9.15 22.20 -8.73
N ASP A 229 -9.22 20.95 -8.28
CA ASP A 229 -9.04 20.61 -6.88
C ASP A 229 -7.59 20.85 -6.44
N MET A 230 -6.60 20.48 -7.27
CA MET A 230 -5.20 20.83 -7.06
C MET A 230 -5.00 22.35 -7.05
N LYS A 231 -5.52 23.06 -8.07
CA LYS A 231 -5.37 24.53 -8.19
C LYS A 231 -5.87 25.26 -6.94
N LYS A 232 -7.05 24.88 -6.44
CA LYS A 232 -7.62 25.43 -5.20
C LYS A 232 -6.76 25.13 -3.98
N ALA A 233 -6.25 23.92 -3.87
CA ALA A 233 -5.41 23.51 -2.74
C ALA A 233 -4.05 24.23 -2.75
N VAL A 234 -3.38 24.31 -3.90
CA VAL A 234 -2.11 25.02 -4.09
C VAL A 234 -2.27 26.52 -3.74
N ALA A 235 -3.33 27.16 -4.25
CA ALA A 235 -3.61 28.56 -3.96
C ALA A 235 -3.91 28.81 -2.47
N LYS A 236 -4.68 27.92 -1.82
CA LYS A 236 -5.01 28.00 -0.40
C LYS A 236 -3.79 27.80 0.49
N ASP A 237 -2.98 26.81 0.21
CA ASP A 237 -1.83 26.42 1.04
C ASP A 237 -0.55 27.18 0.66
N LYS A 238 -0.58 27.92 -0.47
CA LYS A 238 0.50 28.79 -0.97
C LYS A 238 1.81 28.05 -1.25
N TYR A 239 1.73 26.88 -1.90
CA TYR A 239 2.93 26.13 -2.27
C TYR A 239 3.79 26.94 -3.26
N PRO A 240 5.08 27.21 -2.93
CA PRO A 240 5.94 28.08 -3.74
C PRO A 240 6.72 27.32 -4.85
N TRP A 241 6.48 26.04 -5.02
CA TRP A 241 7.19 25.16 -5.95
C TRP A 241 6.27 24.62 -7.05
N LEU A 242 6.89 23.97 -8.04
CA LEU A 242 6.20 23.31 -9.14
C LEU A 242 5.28 22.21 -8.62
N ASN A 243 4.01 22.26 -9.02
CA ASN A 243 3.03 21.22 -8.77
C ASN A 243 2.54 20.64 -10.09
N LEU A 244 2.80 19.36 -10.27
CA LEU A 244 2.33 18.53 -11.37
C LEU A 244 1.02 17.84 -10.97
N ILE A 245 0.29 17.38 -11.94
CA ILE A 245 -0.98 16.71 -11.71
C ILE A 245 -1.04 15.33 -12.35
N GLU A 246 -1.47 14.34 -11.58
CA GLU A 246 -1.84 13.02 -12.05
C GLU A 246 -3.36 12.84 -11.99
N LEU A 247 -4.02 12.94 -13.14
CA LEU A 247 -5.47 12.77 -13.23
C LEU A 247 -5.84 11.30 -13.39
N ASN A 248 -6.71 10.80 -12.51
CA ASN A 248 -7.28 9.45 -12.58
C ASN A 248 -6.22 8.33 -12.69
N ASP A 249 -5.09 8.49 -12.05
CA ASP A 249 -3.98 7.54 -12.07
C ASP A 249 -3.42 7.23 -13.48
N ALA A 250 -3.54 8.16 -14.41
CA ALA A 250 -3.15 7.94 -15.81
C ALA A 250 -1.66 7.58 -15.96
N GLY A 251 -0.77 8.19 -15.15
CA GLY A 251 0.66 7.91 -15.13
C GLY A 251 1.06 6.78 -14.18
N LYS A 252 0.15 6.31 -13.33
CA LYS A 252 0.39 5.34 -12.23
C LYS A 252 1.60 5.72 -11.37
N ILE A 253 1.77 7.03 -11.12
CA ILE A 253 2.95 7.58 -10.44
C ILE A 253 2.97 7.09 -8.98
N TRP A 254 1.86 7.18 -8.29
CA TRP A 254 1.76 6.69 -6.91
C TRP A 254 2.05 5.18 -6.81
N GLU A 255 1.52 4.38 -7.74
CA GLU A 255 1.78 2.93 -7.79
C GLU A 255 3.27 2.63 -8.03
N LYS A 256 3.94 3.40 -8.92
CA LYS A 256 5.39 3.28 -9.18
C LYS A 256 6.22 3.51 -7.92
N TYR A 257 5.79 4.42 -7.06
CA TYR A 257 6.45 4.72 -5.78
C TYR A 257 5.97 3.86 -4.60
N GLY A 258 5.15 2.85 -4.85
CA GLY A 258 4.63 1.96 -3.81
C GLY A 258 3.62 2.62 -2.89
N ILE A 259 3.08 3.77 -3.28
CA ILE A 259 2.07 4.50 -2.52
C ILE A 259 0.69 3.92 -2.81
N GLY A 260 0.01 3.50 -1.76
CA GLY A 260 -1.37 3.01 -1.85
C GLY A 260 -2.41 4.14 -1.88
N ASN A 261 -3.67 3.78 -1.59
CA ASN A 261 -4.79 4.74 -1.60
C ASN A 261 -4.97 5.50 -0.28
N ALA A 262 -4.18 5.20 0.75
CA ALA A 262 -4.40 5.69 2.12
C ALA A 262 -3.68 7.02 2.43
N GLY A 263 -2.79 7.48 1.57
CA GLY A 263 -2.04 8.71 1.80
C GLY A 263 -0.95 8.92 0.75
N GLY A 264 -0.32 10.08 0.74
CA GLY A 264 0.78 10.43 -0.12
C GLY A 264 2.13 9.92 0.37
N GLY A 265 3.21 10.38 -0.26
CA GLY A 265 4.57 10.01 0.10
C GLY A 265 5.60 11.05 -0.30
N THR A 266 6.61 11.23 0.54
CA THR A 266 7.70 12.18 0.28
C THR A 266 9.05 11.45 0.22
N PHE A 267 9.88 11.86 -0.74
CA PHE A 267 11.19 11.23 -1.02
C PHE A 267 12.23 12.32 -1.25
N LEU A 268 13.23 12.42 -0.36
CA LEU A 268 14.36 13.31 -0.57
C LEU A 268 15.41 12.59 -1.40
N VAL A 269 15.84 13.20 -2.50
CA VAL A 269 16.88 12.66 -3.40
C VAL A 269 18.06 13.61 -3.52
N ASP A 270 19.28 13.06 -3.70
CA ASP A 270 20.48 13.85 -3.99
C ASP A 270 20.56 14.26 -5.46
N LYS A 271 21.63 14.97 -5.82
CA LYS A 271 21.90 15.48 -7.17
C LYS A 271 22.10 14.36 -8.21
N GLU A 272 22.46 13.16 -7.78
CA GLU A 272 22.62 11.94 -8.58
C GLU A 272 21.33 11.12 -8.67
N GLY A 273 20.28 11.57 -7.98
CA GLY A 273 18.95 10.93 -7.95
C GLY A 273 18.84 9.74 -7.00
N LYS A 274 19.75 9.63 -6.02
CA LYS A 274 19.70 8.60 -4.98
C LYS A 274 18.77 9.03 -3.86
N ILE A 275 17.90 8.13 -3.40
CA ILE A 275 16.95 8.38 -2.31
C ILE A 275 17.73 8.43 -0.98
N LEU A 276 17.70 9.58 -0.34
CA LEU A 276 18.34 9.86 0.93
C LEU A 276 17.40 9.63 2.12
N LEU A 277 16.14 10.06 1.98
CA LEU A 277 15.11 9.94 3.02
C LEU A 277 13.76 9.54 2.39
N ILE A 278 12.97 8.78 3.14
CA ILE A 278 11.60 8.38 2.78
C ILE A 278 10.68 8.84 3.91
N GLN A 279 9.62 9.57 3.58
CA GLN A 279 8.65 10.15 4.52
C GLN A 279 9.31 11.07 5.58
N PRO A 280 10.29 11.94 5.20
CA PRO A 280 10.98 12.77 6.19
C PRO A 280 10.06 13.88 6.72
N THR A 281 10.31 14.29 7.96
CA THR A 281 9.83 15.57 8.50
C THR A 281 10.60 16.76 7.91
N ALA A 282 10.08 17.96 8.06
CA ALA A 282 10.77 19.17 7.62
C ALA A 282 12.13 19.39 8.33
N GLU A 283 12.21 19.01 9.60
CA GLU A 283 13.45 19.06 10.39
C GLU A 283 14.50 18.09 9.86
N GLU A 284 14.11 16.88 9.49
CA GLU A 284 15.02 15.88 8.92
C GLU A 284 15.53 16.32 7.54
N VAL A 285 14.65 16.88 6.69
CA VAL A 285 15.04 17.45 5.41
C VAL A 285 16.03 18.60 5.64
N LYS A 286 15.72 19.55 6.53
CA LYS A 286 16.62 20.64 6.85
C LYS A 286 17.98 20.15 7.33
N ALA A 287 18.02 19.21 8.27
CA ALA A 287 19.27 18.64 8.79
C ALA A 287 20.12 17.93 7.71
N CYS A 288 19.46 17.34 6.70
CA CYS A 288 20.13 16.75 5.56
C CYS A 288 20.70 17.83 4.62
N LEU A 289 19.91 18.86 4.32
CA LEU A 289 20.33 19.99 3.47
C LEU A 289 21.48 20.81 4.07
N ASP A 290 21.50 21.01 5.39
CA ASP A 290 22.60 21.66 6.12
C ASP A 290 23.97 20.98 5.88
N LYS A 291 23.96 19.65 5.60
CA LYS A 291 25.16 18.88 5.31
C LYS A 291 25.55 18.88 3.84
N LEU A 292 24.56 18.96 2.94
CA LEU A 292 24.76 18.79 1.49
C LEU A 292 24.93 20.11 0.73
N LEU A 293 24.39 21.21 1.27
CA LEU A 293 24.27 22.51 0.59
C LEU A 293 24.90 23.64 1.41
N GLN A 294 26.06 23.36 1.99
CA GLN A 294 26.87 24.37 2.73
C GLN A 294 27.38 25.47 1.83
#